data_6a24b8b74bc4bd186a6b03fe074da3b7
#
_entry.id   6a24b8b74bc4bd186a6b03fe074da3b7
#
_cell.length_a   1.000
_cell.length_b   1.000
_cell.length_c   1.000
_cell.angle_alpha   90.00
_cell.angle_beta   90.00
_cell.angle_gamma   90.00
#
_symmetry.space_group_name_H-M   'P 1'
#
loop_
_entity.id
_entity.type
_entity.pdbx_description
1 polymer ?
#
loop_
_entity_poly.entity_id
_entity_poly.type
_entity_poly.pdbx_seq_one_letter_code
_entity_poly.pdbx_strand_id
1 'polypeptide(L)'
;RIFRYKLKKYSYWDDPDNPEEAVKVPVNARHVKHMVLAGCFDRVENVGAVTERCALLERAARELGFSLSEKDFPPDIRGRHFFWSQQQIAVSGIGSIDYRRIFDNSEARRQVRGKASYLALDKVALDENDGRKVTVCATVVEVAEHTYKDRETGSRKRFAKLTLSQNNRITECVCWNDYYMEHRAEIQALKGRVVILTAVVRYSDYNGCNTLQTYKNSMLFIQS
;
A
#
# COMPACT_ATOMS: atom_id res chain seq x y z
N ARG A 1 -15.50 -1.85 -23.61
CA ARG A 1 -16.84 -1.19 -23.60
C ARG A 1 -16.80 0.24 -23.06
N ILE A 2 -16.02 0.53 -22.00
CA ILE A 2 -15.87 1.89 -21.45
C ILE A 2 -15.35 2.87 -22.52
N PHE A 3 -14.38 2.45 -23.32
CA PHE A 3 -13.81 3.30 -24.37
C PHE A 3 -14.77 3.49 -25.56
N ARG A 4 -15.73 2.57 -25.80
CA ARG A 4 -16.81 2.76 -26.79
C ARG A 4 -17.83 3.81 -26.40
N TYR A 5 -18.01 4.04 -25.10
CA TYR A 5 -18.81 5.16 -24.61
C TYR A 5 -17.95 6.41 -24.54
N LYS A 6 -17.24 6.79 -25.61
CA LYS A 6 -16.49 8.04 -25.68
C LYS A 6 -16.39 8.62 -24.28
N LEU A 7 -15.31 8.29 -23.52
CA LEU A 7 -15.06 8.94 -22.25
C LEU A 7 -15.42 10.38 -22.49
N LYS A 8 -16.53 10.85 -21.91
CA LYS A 8 -16.98 12.20 -22.16
C LYS A 8 -15.76 13.06 -21.97
N LYS A 9 -15.44 13.87 -22.98
CA LYS A 9 -14.21 14.67 -23.03
C LYS A 9 -13.97 15.48 -21.75
N TYR A 10 -14.92 15.39 -20.80
CA TYR A 10 -14.97 16.11 -19.53
C TYR A 10 -15.65 15.25 -18.47
N SER A 11 -15.06 15.21 -17.27
CA SER A 11 -15.78 14.86 -16.03
C SER A 11 -16.36 16.13 -15.42
N TYR A 12 -17.48 15.98 -14.73
CA TYR A 12 -18.05 17.09 -13.95
C TYR A 12 -17.53 16.96 -12.51
N TRP A 13 -17.11 18.08 -11.97
CA TRP A 13 -16.72 18.21 -10.57
C TRP A 13 -17.73 19.12 -9.90
N ASP A 14 -18.30 18.71 -8.78
CA ASP A 14 -19.10 19.59 -7.96
C ASP A 14 -18.15 20.56 -7.24
N ASP A 15 -18.29 21.85 -7.54
CA ASP A 15 -17.52 22.88 -6.85
C ASP A 15 -18.02 23.02 -5.42
N PRO A 16 -17.20 22.72 -4.39
CA PRO A 16 -17.64 22.81 -3.00
C PRO A 16 -18.02 24.23 -2.57
N ASP A 17 -17.49 25.25 -3.26
CA ASP A 17 -17.79 26.66 -2.98
C ASP A 17 -19.02 27.16 -3.78
N ASN A 18 -19.41 26.42 -4.81
CA ASN A 18 -20.57 26.75 -5.65
C ASN A 18 -21.26 25.47 -6.16
N PRO A 19 -22.00 24.76 -5.32
CA PRO A 19 -22.57 23.43 -5.63
C PRO A 19 -23.57 23.44 -6.79
N GLU A 20 -24.00 24.60 -7.28
CA GLU A 20 -24.89 24.72 -8.45
C GLU A 20 -24.13 24.80 -9.78
N GLU A 21 -22.81 25.00 -9.77
CA GLU A 21 -21.97 25.07 -10.96
C GLU A 21 -21.03 23.86 -11.06
N ALA A 22 -21.39 22.90 -11.90
CA ALA A 22 -20.52 21.79 -12.22
C ALA A 22 -19.34 22.23 -13.11
N VAL A 23 -18.12 22.18 -12.59
CA VAL A 23 -16.90 22.49 -13.33
C VAL A 23 -16.54 21.36 -14.28
N LYS A 24 -16.38 21.67 -15.57
CA LYS A 24 -15.91 20.70 -16.58
C LYS A 24 -14.39 20.51 -16.48
N VAL A 25 -13.98 19.34 -16.04
CA VAL A 25 -12.55 18.98 -16.00
C VAL A 25 -12.20 18.11 -17.22
N PRO A 26 -11.25 18.51 -18.08
CA PRO A 26 -10.87 17.72 -19.24
C PRO A 26 -10.18 16.41 -18.81
N VAL A 27 -10.70 15.29 -19.31
CA VAL A 27 -10.03 13.99 -19.15
C VAL A 27 -9.00 13.85 -20.27
N ASN A 28 -7.73 13.76 -19.91
CA ASN A 28 -6.61 13.62 -20.84
C ASN A 28 -5.96 12.23 -20.75
N ALA A 29 -5.03 11.96 -21.66
CA ALA A 29 -4.30 10.69 -21.73
C ALA A 29 -3.62 10.33 -20.40
N ARG A 30 -3.10 11.31 -19.66
CA ARG A 30 -2.46 11.07 -18.35
C ARG A 30 -3.46 10.52 -17.34
N HIS A 31 -4.67 11.09 -17.28
CA HIS A 31 -5.72 10.57 -16.39
C HIS A 31 -6.08 9.13 -16.75
N VAL A 32 -6.30 8.84 -18.04
CA VAL A 32 -6.63 7.47 -18.48
C VAL A 32 -5.52 6.49 -18.16
N LYS A 33 -4.25 6.83 -18.44
CA LYS A 33 -3.10 6.00 -18.07
C LYS A 33 -3.11 5.65 -16.57
N HIS A 34 -3.23 6.66 -15.72
CA HIS A 34 -3.24 6.47 -14.27
C HIS A 34 -4.44 5.63 -13.81
N MET A 35 -5.62 5.87 -14.38
CA MET A 35 -6.83 5.09 -14.02
C MET A 35 -6.70 3.61 -14.43
N VAL A 36 -6.16 3.32 -15.61
CA VAL A 36 -5.91 1.94 -16.06
C VAL A 36 -4.89 1.27 -15.14
N LEU A 37 -3.76 1.92 -14.90
CA LEU A 37 -2.69 1.41 -14.03
C LEU A 37 -3.16 1.23 -12.59
N ALA A 38 -4.06 2.11 -12.14
CA ALA A 38 -4.71 2.02 -10.83
C ALA A 38 -5.71 0.87 -10.71
N GLY A 39 -6.05 0.20 -11.82
CA GLY A 39 -7.05 -0.87 -11.82
C GLY A 39 -8.49 -0.37 -11.73
N CYS A 40 -8.75 0.91 -12.00
CA CYS A 40 -10.10 1.48 -11.94
C CYS A 40 -11.09 0.78 -12.90
N PHE A 41 -10.57 0.14 -13.95
CA PHE A 41 -11.37 -0.55 -14.96
C PHE A 41 -11.37 -2.08 -14.81
N ASP A 42 -10.65 -2.65 -13.85
CA ASP A 42 -10.46 -4.10 -13.73
C ASP A 42 -11.78 -4.87 -13.65
N ARG A 43 -12.73 -4.37 -12.86
CA ARG A 43 -14.04 -5.02 -12.70
C ARG A 43 -14.89 -4.98 -13.98
N VAL A 44 -14.79 -3.89 -14.74
CA VAL A 44 -15.62 -3.66 -15.93
C VAL A 44 -15.07 -4.39 -17.14
N GLU A 45 -13.75 -4.50 -17.21
CA GLU A 45 -13.04 -5.13 -18.32
C GLU A 45 -12.59 -6.56 -18.00
N ASN A 46 -12.98 -7.12 -16.84
CA ASN A 46 -12.61 -8.46 -16.36
C ASN A 46 -11.10 -8.70 -16.32
N VAL A 47 -10.35 -7.70 -15.90
CA VAL A 47 -8.89 -7.78 -15.76
C VAL A 47 -8.55 -8.50 -14.46
N GLY A 48 -7.97 -9.69 -14.57
CA GLY A 48 -7.55 -10.52 -13.43
C GLY A 48 -6.05 -10.49 -13.16
N ALA A 49 -5.26 -10.13 -14.17
CA ALA A 49 -3.81 -10.07 -14.10
C ALA A 49 -3.28 -8.74 -14.62
N VAL A 50 -2.07 -8.42 -14.29
CA VAL A 50 -1.46 -7.14 -14.69
C VAL A 50 -0.99 -7.11 -16.12
N THR A 51 -0.60 -8.24 -16.69
CA THR A 51 -0.40 -8.35 -18.14
C THR A 51 -1.64 -7.90 -18.91
N GLU A 52 -2.82 -8.18 -18.37
CA GLU A 52 -4.11 -7.74 -18.91
C GLU A 52 -4.33 -6.23 -18.74
N ARG A 53 -3.81 -5.59 -17.68
CA ARG A 53 -3.80 -4.13 -17.57
C ARG A 53 -2.90 -3.47 -18.59
N CYS A 54 -1.74 -4.05 -18.88
CA CYS A 54 -0.88 -3.55 -19.95
C CYS A 54 -1.60 -3.62 -21.30
N ALA A 55 -2.24 -4.74 -21.62
CA ALA A 55 -3.04 -4.90 -22.81
C ALA A 55 -4.24 -3.92 -22.85
N LEU A 56 -4.87 -3.67 -21.70
CA LEU A 56 -5.93 -2.67 -21.58
C LEU A 56 -5.40 -1.25 -21.83
N LEU A 57 -4.20 -0.94 -21.33
CA LEU A 57 -3.56 0.36 -21.56
C LEU A 57 -3.24 0.57 -23.03
N GLU A 58 -2.68 -0.44 -23.72
CA GLU A 58 -2.42 -0.40 -25.16
C GLU A 58 -3.71 -0.22 -25.98
N ARG A 59 -4.77 -0.92 -25.58
CA ARG A 59 -6.08 -0.78 -26.22
C ARG A 59 -6.63 0.64 -26.02
N ALA A 60 -6.54 1.18 -24.80
CA ALA A 60 -6.96 2.54 -24.50
C ALA A 60 -6.19 3.57 -25.32
N ALA A 61 -4.88 3.38 -25.46
CA ALA A 61 -4.03 4.27 -26.26
C ALA A 61 -4.46 4.31 -27.73
N ARG A 62 -4.73 3.14 -28.33
CA ARG A 62 -5.23 3.05 -29.71
C ARG A 62 -6.62 3.68 -29.89
N GLU A 63 -7.54 3.39 -28.99
CA GLU A 63 -8.93 3.86 -29.09
C GLU A 63 -9.07 5.36 -28.82
N LEU A 64 -8.21 5.94 -27.99
CA LEU A 64 -8.25 7.34 -27.58
C LEU A 64 -7.18 8.20 -28.28
N GLY A 65 -6.30 7.59 -29.09
CA GLY A 65 -5.32 8.30 -29.91
C GLY A 65 -4.18 8.94 -29.10
N PHE A 66 -3.68 8.32 -28.04
CA PHE A 66 -2.51 8.82 -27.32
C PHE A 66 -1.31 7.86 -27.41
N SER A 67 -0.12 8.41 -27.24
CA SER A 67 1.13 7.65 -27.33
C SER A 67 1.49 7.05 -25.97
N LEU A 68 2.07 5.85 -25.99
CA LEU A 68 2.70 5.19 -24.85
C LEU A 68 4.21 5.20 -25.03
N SER A 69 4.94 5.25 -23.94
CA SER A 69 6.39 5.12 -23.87
C SER A 69 6.77 3.90 -23.04
N GLU A 70 8.01 3.45 -23.11
CA GLU A 70 8.51 2.36 -22.27
C GLU A 70 8.34 2.64 -20.76
N LYS A 71 8.32 3.92 -20.36
CA LYS A 71 8.08 4.34 -18.97
C LYS A 71 6.65 4.12 -18.50
N ASP A 72 5.71 3.93 -19.43
CA ASP A 72 4.32 3.64 -19.11
C ASP A 72 4.09 2.16 -18.78
N PHE A 73 5.11 1.32 -19.04
CA PHE A 73 5.09 -0.10 -18.77
C PHE A 73 6.08 -0.45 -17.63
N PRO A 74 5.79 -1.48 -16.85
CA PRO A 74 6.73 -1.92 -15.83
C PRO A 74 8.00 -2.51 -16.45
N PRO A 75 9.16 -2.29 -15.85
CA PRO A 75 10.45 -2.75 -16.37
C PRO A 75 10.60 -4.27 -16.42
N ASP A 76 9.71 -5.03 -15.78
CA ASP A 76 9.71 -6.49 -15.79
C ASP A 76 8.28 -7.04 -15.84
N ILE A 77 7.96 -7.66 -16.97
CA ILE A 77 6.61 -8.18 -17.28
C ILE A 77 6.24 -9.41 -16.43
N ARG A 78 7.14 -10.03 -15.71
CA ARG A 78 6.92 -11.38 -15.14
C ARG A 78 6.53 -11.47 -13.68
N GLY A 79 6.58 -10.43 -12.88
CA GLY A 79 6.28 -10.61 -11.46
C GLY A 79 5.95 -9.38 -10.63
N ARG A 80 6.26 -8.17 -11.09
CA ARG A 80 6.17 -6.94 -10.28
C ARG A 80 5.03 -6.00 -10.66
N HIS A 81 4.16 -6.42 -11.50
CA HIS A 81 3.15 -5.59 -12.12
C HIS A 81 2.08 -5.05 -11.21
N PHE A 82 1.55 -5.91 -10.37
CA PHE A 82 0.54 -5.49 -9.41
C PHE A 82 1.12 -4.44 -8.48
N PHE A 83 2.36 -4.67 -8.09
CA PHE A 83 3.12 -3.80 -7.22
C PHE A 83 3.40 -2.45 -7.87
N TRP A 84 3.85 -2.44 -9.11
CA TRP A 84 4.13 -1.23 -9.85
C TRP A 84 2.86 -0.39 -10.08
N SER A 85 1.74 -1.01 -10.44
CA SER A 85 0.48 -0.29 -10.56
C SER A 85 0.03 0.31 -9.23
N GLN A 86 0.24 -0.40 -8.12
CA GLN A 86 -0.05 0.10 -6.78
C GLN A 86 0.88 1.27 -6.40
N GLN A 87 2.16 1.21 -6.75
CA GLN A 87 3.07 2.34 -6.56
C GLN A 87 2.67 3.55 -7.41
N GLN A 88 2.24 3.34 -8.65
CA GLN A 88 1.75 4.43 -9.50
C GLN A 88 0.50 5.10 -8.92
N ILE A 89 -0.38 4.35 -8.30
CA ILE A 89 -1.53 4.90 -7.55
C ILE A 89 -1.04 5.76 -6.39
N ALA A 90 -0.13 5.24 -5.58
CA ALA A 90 0.39 5.97 -4.42
C ALA A 90 1.10 7.27 -4.84
N VAL A 91 1.84 7.25 -5.95
CA VAL A 91 2.54 8.41 -6.48
C VAL A 91 1.60 9.40 -7.18
N SER A 92 0.57 8.91 -7.86
CA SER A 92 -0.36 9.76 -8.63
C SER A 92 -1.52 10.31 -7.81
N GLY A 93 -1.75 9.78 -6.59
CA GLY A 93 -2.87 10.16 -5.74
C GLY A 93 -4.24 9.73 -6.27
N ILE A 94 -4.28 8.84 -7.27
CA ILE A 94 -5.53 8.33 -7.86
C ILE A 94 -5.82 6.95 -7.30
N GLY A 95 -6.99 6.78 -6.70
CA GLY A 95 -7.49 5.50 -6.20
C GLY A 95 -6.91 5.10 -4.84
N SER A 96 -7.27 3.91 -4.40
CA SER A 96 -6.77 3.29 -3.18
C SER A 96 -6.10 1.96 -3.51
N ILE A 97 -5.04 1.64 -2.79
CA ILE A 97 -4.39 0.34 -2.86
C ILE A 97 -5.30 -0.70 -2.19
N ASP A 98 -5.62 -1.78 -2.89
CA ASP A 98 -6.34 -2.90 -2.29
C ASP A 98 -5.35 -3.82 -1.53
N TYR A 99 -4.94 -3.37 -0.35
CA TYR A 99 -4.02 -4.11 0.51
C TYR A 99 -4.57 -5.47 0.94
N ARG A 100 -5.90 -5.59 1.05
CA ARG A 100 -6.53 -6.86 1.38
C ARG A 100 -6.33 -7.86 0.26
N ARG A 101 -6.52 -7.46 -0.98
CA ARG A 101 -6.29 -8.29 -2.17
C ARG A 101 -4.82 -8.69 -2.30
N ILE A 102 -3.88 -7.75 -2.01
CA ILE A 102 -2.44 -8.05 -1.96
C ILE A 102 -2.18 -9.17 -0.96
N PHE A 103 -2.68 -9.04 0.25
CA PHE A 103 -2.52 -10.07 1.28
C PHE A 103 -3.15 -11.40 0.86
N ASP A 104 -4.38 -11.38 0.37
CA ASP A 104 -5.12 -12.60 0.02
C ASP A 104 -4.46 -13.40 -1.12
N ASN A 105 -3.76 -12.73 -2.04
CA ASN A 105 -3.04 -13.34 -3.14
C ASN A 105 -1.56 -13.64 -2.84
N SER A 106 -1.07 -13.26 -1.68
CA SER A 106 0.33 -13.45 -1.30
C SER A 106 0.61 -14.85 -0.74
N GLU A 107 1.84 -15.28 -0.85
CA GLU A 107 2.33 -16.48 -0.17
C GLU A 107 2.29 -16.30 1.36
N ALA A 108 2.46 -15.09 1.85
CA ALA A 108 2.38 -14.73 3.26
C ALA A 108 1.09 -15.22 3.91
N ARG A 109 -0.05 -15.13 3.21
CA ARG A 109 -1.34 -15.62 3.71
C ARG A 109 -1.30 -17.08 4.18
N ARG A 110 -0.61 -17.95 3.42
CA ARG A 110 -0.48 -19.36 3.78
C ARG A 110 0.39 -19.54 5.02
N GLN A 111 1.48 -18.79 5.12
CA GLN A 111 2.45 -18.92 6.22
C GLN A 111 1.95 -18.34 7.55
N VAL A 112 1.09 -17.31 7.51
CA VAL A 112 0.51 -16.69 8.72
C VAL A 112 -0.79 -17.35 9.17
N ARG A 113 -1.35 -18.28 8.38
CA ARG A 113 -2.62 -18.94 8.69
C ARG A 113 -2.59 -19.60 10.07
N GLY A 114 -3.57 -19.28 10.90
CA GLY A 114 -3.67 -19.79 12.28
C GLY A 114 -2.72 -19.15 13.30
N LYS A 115 -1.82 -18.25 12.86
CA LYS A 115 -0.86 -17.56 13.76
C LYS A 115 -1.26 -16.12 14.07
N ALA A 116 -1.80 -15.41 13.08
CA ALA A 116 -2.24 -14.03 13.20
C ALA A 116 -3.37 -13.75 12.20
N SER A 117 -4.34 -12.96 12.63
CA SER A 117 -5.47 -12.54 11.76
C SER A 117 -5.12 -11.26 11.03
N TYR A 118 -5.62 -11.12 9.78
CA TYR A 118 -5.48 -9.86 9.06
C TYR A 118 -6.23 -8.74 9.77
N LEU A 119 -5.57 -7.60 9.92
CA LEU A 119 -6.14 -6.37 10.48
C LEU A 119 -5.80 -5.19 9.56
N ALA A 120 -6.81 -4.40 9.19
CA ALA A 120 -6.58 -3.14 8.49
C ALA A 120 -6.06 -2.07 9.45
N LEU A 121 -5.25 -1.12 8.96
CA LEU A 121 -4.60 -0.12 9.84
C LEU A 121 -5.60 0.81 10.55
N ASP A 122 -6.76 1.05 9.95
CA ASP A 122 -7.83 1.86 10.57
C ASP A 122 -8.42 1.22 11.84
N LYS A 123 -8.20 -0.09 12.01
CA LYS A 123 -8.66 -0.86 13.17
C LYS A 123 -7.61 -1.02 14.25
N VAL A 124 -6.33 -0.70 13.98
CA VAL A 124 -5.24 -0.87 14.95
C VAL A 124 -5.48 -0.03 16.21
N ALA A 125 -5.95 1.21 16.03
CA ALA A 125 -6.15 2.14 17.15
C ALA A 125 -7.33 1.76 18.08
N LEU A 126 -8.18 0.80 17.71
CA LEU A 126 -9.32 0.40 18.54
C LEU A 126 -8.86 -0.42 19.75
N ASP A 127 -9.39 -0.08 20.93
CA ASP A 127 -9.02 -0.70 22.22
C ASP A 127 -9.23 -2.21 22.24
N GLU A 128 -10.27 -2.68 21.55
CA GLU A 128 -10.58 -4.12 21.44
C GLU A 128 -9.46 -4.95 20.77
N ASN A 129 -8.53 -4.30 20.10
CA ASN A 129 -7.41 -4.96 19.42
C ASN A 129 -6.13 -4.99 20.24
N ASP A 130 -6.07 -4.34 21.42
CA ASP A 130 -4.88 -4.42 22.28
C ASP A 130 -4.53 -5.86 22.65
N GLY A 131 -3.24 -6.17 22.64
CA GLY A 131 -2.73 -7.51 22.91
C GLY A 131 -2.87 -8.52 21.77
N ARG A 132 -3.63 -8.22 20.71
CA ARG A 132 -3.85 -9.17 19.60
C ARG A 132 -2.64 -9.29 18.70
N LYS A 133 -2.34 -10.53 18.29
CA LYS A 133 -1.40 -10.81 17.20
C LYS A 133 -2.13 -10.66 15.85
N VAL A 134 -1.62 -9.79 15.04
CA VAL A 134 -2.27 -9.41 13.77
C VAL A 134 -1.29 -9.49 12.61
N THR A 135 -1.83 -9.60 11.42
CA THR A 135 -1.10 -9.42 10.16
C THR A 135 -1.61 -8.17 9.50
N VAL A 136 -0.72 -7.25 9.17
CA VAL A 136 -1.03 -6.03 8.42
C VAL A 136 -0.37 -6.06 7.06
N CYS A 137 -1.02 -5.46 6.07
CA CYS A 137 -0.44 -5.21 4.75
C CYS A 137 -0.48 -3.71 4.51
N ALA A 138 0.69 -3.07 4.35
CA ALA A 138 0.78 -1.63 4.29
C ALA A 138 2.02 -1.17 3.49
N THR A 139 2.02 0.08 3.04
CA THR A 139 3.21 0.73 2.49
C THR A 139 4.05 1.31 3.62
N VAL A 140 5.36 1.07 3.58
CA VAL A 140 6.31 1.71 4.49
C VAL A 140 6.65 3.10 3.95
N VAL A 141 6.19 4.14 4.64
CA VAL A 141 6.45 5.53 4.27
C VAL A 141 7.83 5.98 4.73
N GLU A 142 8.20 5.58 5.93
CA GLU A 142 9.44 5.98 6.57
C GLU A 142 10.00 4.87 7.44
N VAL A 143 11.32 4.82 7.53
CA VAL A 143 12.07 3.97 8.45
C VAL A 143 13.02 4.87 9.25
N ALA A 144 12.84 4.91 10.57
CA ALA A 144 13.69 5.70 11.47
C ALA A 144 14.38 4.79 12.49
N GLU A 145 15.71 4.81 12.53
CA GLU A 145 16.50 4.12 13.54
C GLU A 145 16.61 4.98 14.80
N HIS A 146 16.37 4.38 15.95
CA HIS A 146 16.47 5.00 17.26
C HIS A 146 17.33 4.17 18.20
N THR A 147 17.74 4.78 19.32
CA THR A 147 18.43 4.10 20.40
C THR A 147 17.71 4.31 21.73
N TYR A 148 17.73 3.31 22.57
CA TYR A 148 17.26 3.43 23.96
C TYR A 148 18.27 2.81 24.92
N LYS A 149 18.20 3.22 26.18
CA LYS A 149 19.00 2.61 27.25
C LYS A 149 18.18 1.49 27.87
N ASP A 150 18.68 0.29 27.77
CA ASP A 150 18.07 -0.88 28.38
C ASP A 150 18.09 -0.72 29.91
N ARG A 151 16.96 -0.92 30.57
CA ARG A 151 16.81 -0.66 32.02
C ARG A 151 17.51 -1.70 32.87
N GLU A 152 17.65 -2.93 32.40
CA GLU A 152 18.24 -4.02 33.14
C GLU A 152 19.76 -4.04 32.99
N THR A 153 20.25 -3.88 31.77
CA THR A 153 21.68 -4.01 31.44
C THR A 153 22.41 -2.67 31.40
N GLY A 154 21.70 -1.54 31.35
CA GLY A 154 22.25 -0.21 31.15
C GLY A 154 22.87 0.02 29.75
N SER A 155 22.86 -1.00 28.89
CA SER A 155 23.43 -0.94 27.54
C SER A 155 22.55 -0.13 26.59
N ARG A 156 23.19 0.49 25.57
CA ARG A 156 22.45 1.12 24.46
C ARG A 156 22.02 0.07 23.46
N LYS A 157 20.71 -0.04 23.26
CA LYS A 157 20.09 -0.91 22.25
C LYS A 157 19.49 -0.07 21.14
N ARG A 158 19.42 -0.64 19.93
CA ARG A 158 18.81 0.00 18.75
C ARG A 158 17.46 -0.61 18.45
N PHE A 159 16.58 0.17 17.88
CA PHE A 159 15.29 -0.27 17.36
C PHE A 159 14.91 0.58 16.14
N ALA A 160 13.98 0.12 15.35
CA ALA A 160 13.43 0.92 14.25
C ALA A 160 11.96 1.24 14.49
N LYS A 161 11.54 2.42 14.08
CA LYS A 161 10.16 2.80 13.89
C LYS A 161 9.84 2.79 12.41
N LEU A 162 8.82 2.05 12.01
CA LEU A 162 8.26 2.07 10.67
C LEU A 162 7.00 2.92 10.70
N THR A 163 6.91 3.90 9.84
CA THR A 163 5.66 4.59 9.55
C THR A 163 4.95 3.82 8.45
N LEU A 164 3.86 3.17 8.78
CA LEU A 164 3.03 2.37 7.88
C LEU A 164 1.84 3.18 7.41
N SER A 165 1.54 3.12 6.12
CA SER A 165 0.38 3.76 5.51
C SER A 165 -0.50 2.76 4.79
N GLN A 166 -1.81 2.87 5.01
CA GLN A 166 -2.84 2.11 4.30
C GLN A 166 -4.03 3.03 4.06
N ASN A 167 -4.28 3.41 2.80
CA ASN A 167 -5.43 4.25 2.41
C ASN A 167 -5.59 5.45 3.34
N ASN A 168 -4.96 6.47 3.38
CA ASN A 168 -5.07 7.67 4.24
C ASN A 168 -4.98 7.41 5.77
N ARG A 169 -4.64 6.20 6.18
CA ARG A 169 -4.37 5.88 7.59
C ARG A 169 -2.88 5.62 7.78
N ILE A 170 -2.37 6.17 8.86
CA ILE A 170 -0.97 6.05 9.25
C ILE A 170 -0.92 5.42 10.64
N THR A 171 0.01 4.48 10.83
CA THR A 171 0.26 3.82 12.11
C THR A 171 1.75 3.58 12.25
N GLU A 172 2.27 3.70 13.46
CA GLU A 172 3.64 3.30 13.76
C GLU A 172 3.73 1.80 14.04
N CYS A 173 4.83 1.19 13.59
CA CYS A 173 5.23 -0.14 14.01
C CYS A 173 6.65 -0.08 14.57
N VAL A 174 6.80 -0.49 15.84
CA VAL A 174 8.08 -0.55 16.52
C VAL A 174 8.72 -1.91 16.31
N CYS A 175 9.89 -1.93 15.68
CA CYS A 175 10.73 -3.11 15.54
C CYS A 175 11.79 -3.08 16.64
N TRP A 176 11.55 -3.81 17.74
CA TRP A 176 12.44 -3.81 18.90
C TRP A 176 13.80 -4.45 18.59
N ASN A 177 14.78 -4.19 19.48
CA ASN A 177 16.19 -4.51 19.27
C ASN A 177 16.45 -5.90 18.68
N ASP A 178 15.91 -6.97 19.27
CA ASP A 178 16.23 -8.33 18.85
C ASP A 178 15.77 -8.59 17.41
N TYR A 179 14.51 -8.25 17.12
CA TYR A 179 13.95 -8.37 15.77
C TYR A 179 14.64 -7.43 14.79
N TYR A 180 14.90 -6.18 15.20
CA TYR A 180 15.54 -5.19 14.35
C TYR A 180 16.96 -5.59 13.96
N MET A 181 17.76 -6.06 14.93
CA MET A 181 19.16 -6.44 14.65
C MET A 181 19.27 -7.65 13.72
N GLU A 182 18.33 -8.60 13.84
CA GLU A 182 18.25 -9.77 12.97
C GLU A 182 17.88 -9.39 11.53
N HIS A 183 16.97 -8.43 11.34
CA HIS A 183 16.42 -8.03 10.04
C HIS A 183 16.87 -6.63 9.60
N ARG A 184 17.96 -6.10 10.16
CA ARG A 184 18.34 -4.69 9.99
C ARG A 184 18.47 -4.27 8.52
N ALA A 185 19.16 -5.04 7.72
CA ALA A 185 19.39 -4.71 6.30
C ALA A 185 18.09 -4.67 5.50
N GLU A 186 17.20 -5.63 5.75
CA GLU A 186 15.87 -5.69 5.13
C GLU A 186 15.01 -4.49 5.56
N ILE A 187 14.95 -4.22 6.86
CA ILE A 187 14.14 -3.13 7.42
C ILE A 187 14.59 -1.77 6.88
N GLN A 188 15.88 -1.53 6.77
CA GLN A 188 16.43 -0.27 6.23
C GLN A 188 16.06 -0.06 4.75
N ALA A 189 15.83 -1.12 4.00
CA ALA A 189 15.46 -1.07 2.58
C ALA A 189 13.93 -0.99 2.34
N LEU A 190 13.10 -0.90 3.38
CA LEU A 190 11.64 -0.97 3.25
C LEU A 190 10.99 0.31 2.76
N LYS A 191 11.64 1.45 2.86
CA LYS A 191 11.01 2.74 2.48
C LYS A 191 10.44 2.68 1.05
N GLY A 192 9.17 3.02 0.91
CA GLY A 192 8.42 2.97 -0.36
C GLY A 192 7.94 1.57 -0.76
N ARG A 193 8.22 0.53 0.04
CA ARG A 193 7.78 -0.85 -0.24
C ARG A 193 6.44 -1.15 0.41
N VAL A 194 5.67 -2.02 -0.20
CA VAL A 194 4.53 -2.66 0.45
C VAL A 194 5.03 -3.90 1.17
N VAL A 195 4.63 -4.03 2.41
CA VAL A 195 5.02 -5.14 3.27
C VAL A 195 3.79 -5.84 3.84
N ILE A 196 3.94 -7.14 4.10
CA ILE A 196 3.04 -7.89 4.96
C ILE A 196 3.83 -8.23 6.21
N LEU A 197 3.37 -7.76 7.36
CA LEU A 197 4.07 -7.87 8.62
C LEU A 197 3.15 -8.47 9.68
N THR A 198 3.64 -9.46 10.42
CA THR A 198 2.96 -9.91 11.64
C THR A 198 3.48 -9.09 12.83
N ALA A 199 2.56 -8.59 13.64
CA ALA A 199 2.85 -7.75 14.78
C ALA A 199 1.86 -8.03 15.92
N VAL A 200 2.13 -7.46 17.07
CA VAL A 200 1.17 -7.39 18.18
C VAL A 200 0.69 -5.94 18.31
N VAL A 201 -0.59 -5.75 18.50
CA VAL A 201 -1.16 -4.44 18.84
C VAL A 201 -0.84 -4.14 20.29
N ARG A 202 -0.31 -2.96 20.59
CA ARG A 202 0.01 -2.51 21.93
C ARG A 202 -0.28 -1.04 22.12
N TYR A 203 -0.85 -0.73 23.26
CA TYR A 203 -1.03 0.66 23.67
C TYR A 203 0.34 1.33 23.84
N SER A 204 0.46 2.51 23.32
CA SER A 204 1.65 3.36 23.42
C SER A 204 1.32 4.59 24.25
N ASP A 205 1.86 4.68 25.45
CA ASP A 205 1.70 5.87 26.32
C ASP A 205 2.21 7.14 25.62
N TYR A 206 3.25 7.02 24.79
CA TYR A 206 3.82 8.14 24.06
C TYR A 206 2.86 8.67 22.99
N ASN A 207 2.16 7.78 22.28
CA ASN A 207 1.24 8.15 21.20
C ASN A 207 -0.21 8.33 21.69
N GLY A 208 -0.52 7.90 22.91
CA GLY A 208 -1.88 7.92 23.47
C GLY A 208 -2.86 7.01 22.73
N CYS A 209 -2.38 6.03 21.98
CA CYS A 209 -3.21 5.09 21.22
C CYS A 209 -2.49 3.76 20.97
N ASN A 210 -3.24 2.78 20.48
CA ASN A 210 -2.67 1.52 20.05
C ASN A 210 -1.79 1.68 18.81
N THR A 211 -0.62 1.02 18.84
CA THR A 211 0.36 0.92 17.76
C THR A 211 0.72 -0.54 17.51
N LEU A 212 1.56 -0.77 16.53
CA LEU A 212 2.08 -2.11 16.22
C LEU A 212 3.47 -2.29 16.81
N GLN A 213 3.77 -3.50 17.28
CA GLN A 213 5.10 -3.87 17.73
C GLN A 213 5.47 -5.25 17.20
N THR A 214 6.70 -5.40 16.72
CA THR A 214 7.22 -6.73 16.38
C THR A 214 7.52 -7.54 17.64
N TYR A 215 7.44 -8.83 17.52
CA TYR A 215 7.82 -9.81 18.53
C TYR A 215 8.81 -10.82 17.93
N LYS A 216 9.47 -11.63 18.75
CA LYS A 216 10.56 -12.53 18.32
C LYS A 216 10.25 -13.37 17.07
N ASN A 217 9.00 -13.80 16.90
CA ASN A 217 8.56 -14.61 15.76
C ASN A 217 7.71 -13.82 14.76
N SER A 218 7.85 -12.50 14.71
CA SER A 218 7.22 -11.69 13.68
C SER A 218 7.77 -12.08 12.31
N MET A 219 6.87 -12.14 11.33
CA MET A 219 7.22 -12.44 9.94
C MET A 219 7.09 -11.18 9.10
N LEU A 220 8.08 -10.93 8.26
CA LEU A 220 8.11 -9.82 7.32
C LEU A 220 8.19 -10.38 5.89
N PHE A 221 7.28 -9.96 5.04
CA PHE A 221 7.27 -10.29 3.63
C PHE A 221 7.25 -9.00 2.82
N ILE A 222 8.23 -8.81 1.98
CA ILE A 222 8.30 -7.67 1.06
C ILE A 222 7.59 -8.09 -0.22
N GLN A 223 6.59 -7.31 -0.61
CA GLN A 223 5.90 -7.54 -1.87
C GLN A 223 6.72 -6.94 -3.01
N SER A 224 7.12 -7.78 -3.92
CA SER A 224 7.91 -7.44 -5.12
C SER A 224 7.02 -7.14 -6.32
#